data_d1bf8a1c19086f6cfbdab671e8314bb3
#
_entry.id   d1bf8a1c19086f6cfbdab671e8314bb3
#
_cell.length_a   1.000
_cell.length_b   1.000
_cell.length_c   1.000
_cell.angle_alpha   90.00
_cell.angle_beta   90.00
_cell.angle_gamma   90.00
#
_symmetry.space_group_name_H-M   'P 1'
#
loop_
_entity.id
_entity.type
_entity.pdbx_description
1 polymer ?
#
loop_
_entity_poly.entity_id
_entity_poly.type
_entity_poly.pdbx_seq_one_letter_code
_entity_poly.pdbx_strand_id
1 'polypeptide(L)'
;MPSQEELSKPLSGITDGEFELSGRVVLLKSYPGLDYSELRIKHDNVCAVVNVTYHTGSAPCAGGSFGLPEFCDECHKNGVDVYLAGLRRTDDIYETSKQIYEHGAEPIYSVSVPAAVSKLRAAYNSSLKNIDTLISNDIYYESLPQEEK
;
A
#
# COMPACT_ATOMS: atom_id res chain seq x y z
N MET A 1 13.84 -22.38 9.10
CA MET A 1 13.32 -21.96 7.79
C MET A 1 12.10 -22.81 7.48
N PRO A 2 11.01 -22.20 7.00
CA PRO A 2 9.85 -22.97 6.57
C PRO A 2 10.20 -23.88 5.39
N SER A 3 9.56 -25.03 5.32
CA SER A 3 9.72 -25.97 4.21
C SER A 3 9.13 -25.40 2.91
N GLN A 4 9.52 -25.95 1.78
CA GLN A 4 9.00 -25.50 0.48
C GLN A 4 7.47 -25.71 0.37
N GLU A 5 6.93 -26.69 1.07
CA GLU A 5 5.49 -26.93 1.14
C GLU A 5 4.77 -25.89 2.01
N GLU A 6 5.38 -25.46 3.13
CA GLU A 6 4.85 -24.40 3.98
C GLU A 6 4.88 -23.05 3.26
N LEU A 7 5.93 -22.76 2.48
CA LEU A 7 6.04 -21.52 1.68
C LEU A 7 5.00 -21.43 0.56
N SER A 8 4.42 -22.56 0.15
CA SER A 8 3.39 -22.57 -0.90
C SER A 8 1.97 -22.37 -0.37
N LYS A 9 1.78 -22.33 0.94
CA LYS A 9 0.47 -22.18 1.58
C LYS A 9 0.33 -20.80 2.22
N PRO A 10 -0.85 -20.15 2.10
CA PRO A 10 -1.09 -18.88 2.78
C PRO A 10 -1.14 -19.06 4.30
N LEU A 11 -0.52 -18.13 5.04
CA LEU A 11 -0.45 -18.14 6.51
C LEU A 11 -1.78 -17.80 7.20
N SER A 12 -2.67 -17.07 6.54
CA SER A 12 -3.87 -16.47 7.13
C SER A 12 -5.16 -17.25 6.86
N GLY A 13 -5.10 -18.50 6.45
CA GLY A 13 -6.30 -19.29 6.12
C GLY A 13 -7.03 -18.81 4.86
N ILE A 14 -6.38 -18.03 4.02
CA ILE A 14 -6.89 -17.65 2.71
C ILE A 14 -6.74 -18.85 1.79
N THR A 15 -7.83 -19.29 1.18
CA THR A 15 -7.81 -20.41 0.25
C THR A 15 -7.76 -19.93 -1.20
N ASP A 16 -7.05 -20.67 -2.05
CA ASP A 16 -7.09 -20.46 -3.49
C ASP A 16 -8.53 -20.59 -3.99
N GLY A 17 -9.02 -19.60 -4.70
CA GLY A 17 -10.39 -19.56 -5.22
C GLY A 17 -11.33 -18.60 -4.51
N GLU A 18 -10.92 -17.98 -3.41
CA GLU A 18 -11.69 -16.91 -2.75
C GLU A 18 -11.40 -15.51 -3.34
N PHE A 19 -10.60 -15.43 -4.40
CA PHE A 19 -10.18 -14.18 -5.01
C PHE A 19 -11.01 -13.85 -6.26
N GLU A 20 -11.74 -12.75 -6.19
CA GLU A 20 -12.32 -12.11 -7.37
C GLU A 20 -11.34 -11.07 -7.91
N LEU A 21 -11.03 -11.12 -9.19
CA LEU A 21 -10.10 -10.18 -9.83
C LEU A 21 -10.78 -8.87 -10.28
N SER A 22 -11.82 -8.46 -9.59
CA SER A 22 -12.59 -7.25 -9.88
C SER A 22 -11.97 -5.97 -9.31
N GLY A 23 -11.31 -6.08 -8.16
CA GLY A 23 -10.67 -4.95 -7.50
C GLY A 23 -9.34 -4.58 -8.15
N ARG A 24 -9.20 -3.34 -8.58
CA ARG A 24 -7.98 -2.82 -9.19
C ARG A 24 -7.15 -2.05 -8.17
N VAL A 25 -5.87 -2.42 -8.08
CA VAL A 25 -4.87 -1.71 -7.31
C VAL A 25 -3.89 -1.06 -8.28
N VAL A 26 -3.69 0.24 -8.15
CA VAL A 26 -2.79 1.03 -9.00
C VAL A 26 -1.49 1.28 -8.26
N LEU A 27 -0.36 1.03 -8.92
CA LEU A 27 0.97 1.38 -8.45
C LEU A 27 1.32 2.78 -8.97
N LEU A 28 1.65 3.68 -8.05
CA LEU A 28 2.07 5.04 -8.35
C LEU A 28 3.45 5.28 -7.73
N LYS A 29 4.39 5.77 -8.54
CA LYS A 29 5.68 6.23 -8.06
C LYS A 29 5.73 7.75 -8.09
N SER A 30 5.80 8.37 -6.93
CA SER A 30 5.96 9.82 -6.81
C SER A 30 7.32 10.29 -7.32
N TYR A 31 7.33 11.42 -8.00
CA TYR A 31 8.54 12.12 -8.41
C TYR A 31 8.31 13.64 -8.33
N PRO A 32 9.37 14.44 -8.17
CA PRO A 32 9.22 15.89 -8.15
C PRO A 32 8.59 16.43 -9.44
N GLY A 33 7.54 17.21 -9.31
CA GLY A 33 6.80 17.75 -10.45
C GLY A 33 5.66 16.88 -10.99
N LEU A 34 5.36 15.76 -10.35
CA LEU A 34 4.16 14.99 -10.68
C LEU A 34 2.91 15.81 -10.35
N ASP A 35 2.07 16.02 -11.35
CA ASP A 35 0.74 16.60 -11.17
C ASP A 35 -0.29 15.50 -10.96
N TYR A 36 -0.74 15.35 -9.72
CA TYR A 36 -1.70 14.32 -9.34
C TYR A 36 -3.10 14.55 -9.94
N SER A 37 -3.42 15.78 -10.36
CA SER A 37 -4.72 16.09 -11.00
C SER A 37 -4.88 15.43 -12.38
N GLU A 38 -3.79 15.06 -13.01
CA GLU A 38 -3.81 14.30 -14.27
C GLU A 38 -4.18 12.82 -14.06
N LEU A 39 -4.10 12.33 -12.82
CA LEU A 39 -4.45 10.96 -12.48
C LEU A 39 -5.96 10.86 -12.24
N ARG A 40 -6.68 10.21 -13.15
CA ARG A 40 -8.12 10.01 -13.03
C ARG A 40 -8.45 8.75 -12.24
N ILE A 41 -8.33 8.85 -10.93
CA ILE A 41 -8.59 7.75 -9.98
C ILE A 41 -10.03 7.88 -9.45
N LYS A 42 -10.85 6.84 -9.68
CA LYS A 42 -12.23 6.76 -9.19
C LYS A 42 -12.55 5.38 -8.68
N HIS A 43 -13.44 5.28 -7.70
CA HIS A 43 -13.84 4.03 -7.05
C HIS A 43 -14.38 2.98 -8.04
N ASP A 44 -15.05 3.38 -9.11
CA ASP A 44 -15.61 2.47 -10.12
C ASP A 44 -14.53 1.75 -10.97
N ASN A 45 -13.28 2.24 -10.93
CA ASN A 45 -12.17 1.62 -11.64
C ASN A 45 -10.97 1.25 -10.76
N VAL A 46 -10.85 1.80 -9.55
CA VAL A 46 -9.73 1.58 -8.63
C VAL A 46 -10.23 1.44 -7.20
N CYS A 47 -9.75 0.44 -6.47
CA CYS A 47 -10.04 0.24 -5.04
C CYS A 47 -8.99 0.88 -4.16
N ALA A 48 -7.73 0.80 -4.56
CA ALA A 48 -6.60 1.29 -3.80
C ALA A 48 -5.47 1.76 -4.69
N VAL A 49 -4.70 2.72 -4.17
CA VAL A 49 -3.45 3.19 -4.76
C VAL A 49 -2.31 2.81 -3.83
N VAL A 50 -1.28 2.17 -4.37
CA VAL A 50 0.00 1.95 -3.69
C VAL A 50 0.96 3.01 -4.19
N ASN A 51 1.31 3.96 -3.34
CA ASN A 51 2.29 4.98 -3.66
C ASN A 51 3.68 4.56 -3.15
N VAL A 52 4.65 4.53 -4.06
CA VAL A 52 6.05 4.29 -3.70
C VAL A 52 6.66 5.61 -3.26
N THR A 53 7.08 5.66 -2.00
CA THR A 53 7.76 6.82 -1.43
C THR A 53 9.21 6.93 -1.90
N TYR A 54 9.84 8.06 -1.64
CA TYR A 54 11.29 8.16 -1.70
C TYR A 54 11.93 7.22 -0.68
N HIS A 55 13.20 6.89 -0.85
CA HIS A 55 13.92 5.99 0.08
C HIS A 55 13.92 6.50 1.54
N THR A 56 13.67 7.78 1.76
CA THR A 56 13.48 8.41 3.07
C THR A 56 12.08 8.21 3.66
N GLY A 57 11.16 7.55 2.95
CA GLY A 57 9.76 7.39 3.38
C GLY A 57 8.89 8.62 3.16
N SER A 58 9.39 9.64 2.46
CA SER A 58 8.65 10.86 2.13
C SER A 58 8.16 10.87 0.68
N ALA A 59 7.34 11.86 0.35
CA ALA A 59 6.84 12.10 -1.00
C ALA A 59 6.59 13.60 -1.19
N PRO A 60 6.27 14.09 -2.40
CA PRO A 60 6.00 15.50 -2.62
C PRO A 60 4.86 16.03 -1.76
N CYS A 61 5.11 17.10 -1.02
CA CYS A 61 4.15 17.83 -0.20
C CYS A 61 4.11 19.31 -0.58
N ALA A 62 4.21 19.59 -1.89
CA ALA A 62 4.27 20.96 -2.41
C ALA A 62 2.95 21.74 -2.31
N GLY A 63 1.86 21.05 -1.94
CA GLY A 63 0.52 21.61 -1.91
C GLY A 63 -0.18 21.61 -3.27
N GLY A 64 -1.48 21.81 -3.27
CA GLY A 64 -2.31 21.75 -4.46
C GLY A 64 -2.21 20.44 -5.22
N SER A 65 -2.29 20.48 -6.53
CA SER A 65 -2.24 19.29 -7.39
C SER A 65 -0.87 18.57 -7.43
N PHE A 66 0.17 19.17 -6.87
CA PHE A 66 1.53 18.61 -6.80
C PHE A 66 1.85 17.95 -5.45
N GLY A 67 0.88 17.88 -4.54
CA GLY A 67 1.05 17.31 -3.21
C GLY A 67 0.39 15.94 -3.06
N LEU A 68 1.10 14.98 -2.48
CA LEU A 68 0.52 13.68 -2.14
C LEU A 68 -0.57 13.77 -1.06
N PRO A 69 -0.46 14.62 -0.02
CA PRO A 69 -1.53 14.76 0.97
C PRO A 69 -2.88 15.13 0.34
N GLU A 70 -2.91 16.11 -0.55
CA GLU A 70 -4.13 16.53 -1.24
C GLU A 70 -4.67 15.45 -2.18
N PHE A 71 -3.78 14.68 -2.80
CA PHE A 71 -4.16 13.52 -3.59
C PHE A 71 -4.80 12.42 -2.74
N CYS A 72 -4.30 12.19 -1.53
CA CYS A 72 -4.93 11.26 -0.58
C CYS A 72 -6.35 11.68 -0.24
N ASP A 73 -6.57 12.96 0.05
CA ASP A 73 -7.91 13.50 0.32
C ASP A 73 -8.86 13.30 -0.85
N GLU A 74 -8.39 13.53 -2.07
CA GLU A 74 -9.18 13.33 -3.28
C GLU A 74 -9.50 11.84 -3.51
N CYS A 75 -8.54 10.95 -3.29
CA CYS A 75 -8.77 9.51 -3.35
C CYS A 75 -9.85 9.08 -2.35
N HIS A 76 -9.75 9.52 -1.08
CA HIS A 76 -10.72 9.18 -0.04
C HIS A 76 -12.13 9.70 -0.34
N LYS A 77 -12.26 10.92 -0.89
CA LYS A 77 -13.56 11.44 -1.36
C LYS A 77 -14.19 10.56 -2.46
N ASN A 78 -13.35 9.91 -3.26
CA ASN A 78 -13.78 8.98 -4.30
C ASN A 78 -13.86 7.52 -3.83
N GLY A 79 -13.71 7.24 -2.53
CA GLY A 79 -13.79 5.90 -1.96
C GLY A 79 -12.59 5.01 -2.30
N VAL A 80 -11.43 5.60 -2.55
CA VAL A 80 -10.19 4.92 -2.89
C VAL A 80 -9.19 5.05 -1.74
N ASP A 81 -8.68 3.92 -1.25
CA ASP A 81 -7.68 3.91 -0.20
C ASP A 81 -6.28 4.15 -0.76
N VAL A 82 -5.40 4.77 0.04
CA VAL A 82 -4.02 5.06 -0.34
C VAL A 82 -3.07 4.40 0.64
N TYR A 83 -2.12 3.66 0.12
CA TYR A 83 -1.07 2.98 0.88
C TYR A 83 0.30 3.48 0.45
N LEU A 84 1.23 3.52 1.41
CA LEU A 84 2.63 3.84 1.16
C LEU A 84 3.47 2.56 1.23
N ALA A 85 4.23 2.28 0.20
CA ALA A 85 5.11 1.11 0.12
C ALA A 85 6.58 1.51 -0.03
N GLY A 86 7.48 0.55 0.17
CA GLY A 86 8.92 0.78 0.14
C GLY A 86 9.47 1.32 1.45
N LEU A 87 8.70 1.21 2.53
CA LEU A 87 9.04 1.72 3.85
C LEU A 87 9.74 0.65 4.70
N ARG A 88 10.73 1.08 5.47
CA ARG A 88 11.25 0.31 6.60
C ARG A 88 10.68 0.89 7.89
N ARG A 89 10.40 0.04 8.85
CA ARG A 89 9.98 0.49 10.18
C ARG A 89 11.20 1.10 10.87
N THR A 90 11.17 2.43 11.02
CA THR A 90 12.19 3.21 11.76
C THR A 90 11.49 4.05 12.81
N ASP A 91 12.21 4.44 13.86
CA ASP A 91 11.68 5.33 14.89
C ASP A 91 11.65 6.79 14.43
N ASP A 92 12.37 7.11 13.35
CA ASP A 92 12.45 8.45 12.78
C ASP A 92 11.36 8.65 11.71
N ILE A 93 10.39 9.49 12.00
CA ILE A 93 9.34 9.89 11.06
C ILE A 93 9.60 11.34 10.65
N TYR A 94 9.84 11.55 9.36
CA TYR A 94 9.98 12.90 8.81
C TYR A 94 8.64 13.66 8.85
N GLU A 95 8.69 14.97 9.00
CA GLU A 95 7.51 15.83 9.05
C GLU A 95 6.61 15.68 7.81
N THR A 96 7.23 15.56 6.64
CA THR A 96 6.50 15.29 5.37
C THR A 96 5.77 13.96 5.39
N SER A 97 6.33 12.94 6.04
CA SER A 97 5.67 11.64 6.20
C SER A 97 4.48 11.73 7.13
N LYS A 98 4.58 12.51 8.22
CA LYS A 98 3.45 12.76 9.14
C LYS A 98 2.28 13.40 8.41
N GLN A 99 2.53 14.45 7.60
CA GLN A 99 1.49 15.09 6.81
C GLN A 99 0.74 14.10 5.92
N ILE A 100 1.46 13.19 5.27
CA ILE A 100 0.85 12.17 4.42
C ILE A 100 -0.04 11.22 5.24
N TYR A 101 0.40 10.79 6.43
CA TYR A 101 -0.39 9.93 7.31
C TYR A 101 -1.63 10.64 7.88
N GLU A 102 -1.51 11.92 8.22
CA GLU A 102 -2.64 12.74 8.69
C GLU A 102 -3.74 12.88 7.63
N HIS A 103 -3.40 12.80 6.35
CA HIS A 103 -4.35 12.75 5.23
C HIS A 103 -4.82 11.34 4.89
N GLY A 104 -4.55 10.37 5.77
CA GLY A 104 -5.15 9.04 5.73
C GLY A 104 -4.41 8.00 4.91
N ALA A 105 -3.20 8.28 4.44
CA ALA A 105 -2.39 7.24 3.81
C ALA A 105 -1.89 6.23 4.85
N GLU A 106 -1.97 4.93 4.53
CA GLU A 106 -1.56 3.86 5.43
C GLU A 106 -0.21 3.26 5.01
N PRO A 107 0.77 3.18 5.92
CA PRO A 107 2.07 2.61 5.60
C PRO A 107 2.02 1.08 5.57
N ILE A 108 2.72 0.48 4.60
CA ILE A 108 3.03 -0.95 4.57
C ILE A 108 4.53 -1.10 4.76
N TYR A 109 4.92 -1.59 5.94
CA TYR A 109 6.32 -1.70 6.32
C TYR A 109 6.93 -3.05 5.95
N SER A 110 8.23 -3.04 5.68
CA SER A 110 9.06 -4.24 5.55
C SER A 110 8.60 -5.25 4.49
N VAL A 111 7.94 -4.75 3.46
CA VAL A 111 7.47 -5.55 2.32
C VAL A 111 7.98 -4.91 1.02
N SER A 112 8.42 -5.72 0.08
CA SER A 112 8.82 -5.19 -1.22
C SER A 112 7.63 -4.58 -1.96
N VAL A 113 7.89 -3.63 -2.86
CA VAL A 113 6.80 -2.97 -3.62
C VAL A 113 5.94 -3.96 -4.40
N PRO A 114 6.51 -4.94 -5.14
CA PRO A 114 5.69 -5.95 -5.82
C PRO A 114 4.85 -6.80 -4.86
N ALA A 115 5.42 -7.18 -3.70
CA ALA A 115 4.70 -7.94 -2.69
C ALA A 115 3.56 -7.13 -2.06
N ALA A 116 3.77 -5.83 -1.80
CA ALA A 116 2.73 -4.94 -1.30
C ALA A 116 1.56 -4.83 -2.28
N VAL A 117 1.83 -4.65 -3.58
CA VAL A 117 0.78 -4.62 -4.62
C VAL A 117 0.02 -5.94 -4.68
N SER A 118 0.71 -7.07 -4.67
CA SER A 118 0.10 -8.40 -4.72
C SER A 118 -0.76 -8.67 -3.49
N LYS A 119 -0.26 -8.29 -2.32
CA LYS A 119 -0.97 -8.40 -1.03
C LYS A 119 -2.27 -7.59 -1.02
N LEU A 120 -2.23 -6.35 -1.47
CA LEU A 120 -3.41 -5.50 -1.56
C LEU A 120 -4.41 -6.01 -2.61
N ARG A 121 -3.93 -6.47 -3.76
CA ARG A 121 -4.81 -7.12 -4.73
C ARG A 121 -5.51 -8.34 -4.15
N ALA A 122 -4.80 -9.18 -3.41
CA ALA A 122 -5.38 -10.31 -2.70
C ALA A 122 -6.42 -9.85 -1.68
N ALA A 123 -6.10 -8.85 -0.85
CA ALA A 123 -6.99 -8.34 0.19
C ALA A 123 -8.29 -7.76 -0.40
N TYR A 124 -8.20 -6.89 -1.41
CA TYR A 124 -9.38 -6.24 -2.01
C TYR A 124 -10.22 -7.16 -2.90
N ASN A 125 -9.66 -8.27 -3.38
CA ASN A 125 -10.39 -9.26 -4.17
C ASN A 125 -10.77 -10.51 -3.37
N SER A 126 -10.48 -10.52 -2.06
CA SER A 126 -10.86 -11.58 -1.15
C SER A 126 -12.31 -11.42 -0.70
N SER A 127 -13.00 -12.54 -0.50
CA SER A 127 -14.30 -12.59 0.17
C SER A 127 -14.21 -12.34 1.68
N LEU A 128 -12.99 -12.30 2.24
CA LEU A 128 -12.76 -12.02 3.65
C LEU A 128 -13.00 -10.55 3.96
N LYS A 129 -13.80 -10.29 5.00
CA LYS A 129 -14.27 -8.93 5.33
C LYS A 129 -13.25 -8.06 6.06
N ASN A 130 -12.12 -8.61 6.47
CA ASN A 130 -11.13 -7.89 7.28
C ASN A 130 -9.85 -7.62 6.49
N ILE A 131 -9.90 -6.60 5.65
CA ILE A 131 -8.77 -6.15 4.82
C ILE A 131 -7.59 -5.74 5.69
N ASP A 132 -7.82 -5.04 6.81
CA ASP A 132 -6.76 -4.57 7.70
C ASP A 132 -5.95 -5.72 8.31
N THR A 133 -6.61 -6.81 8.66
CA THR A 133 -5.93 -8.01 9.16
C THR A 133 -5.07 -8.65 8.08
N LEU A 134 -5.56 -8.71 6.84
CA LEU A 134 -4.79 -9.26 5.72
C LEU A 134 -3.57 -8.40 5.38
N ILE A 135 -3.69 -7.09 5.48
CA ILE A 135 -2.59 -6.15 5.22
C ILE A 135 -1.54 -6.21 6.32
N SER A 136 -1.96 -6.36 7.57
CA SER A 136 -1.08 -6.32 8.75
C SER A 136 -0.28 -7.60 8.98
N ASN A 137 -0.72 -8.73 8.43
CA ASN A 137 -0.08 -10.04 8.63
C ASN A 137 0.54 -10.57 7.34
N ASP A 138 1.57 -11.38 7.48
CA ASP A 138 2.11 -12.14 6.35
C ASP A 138 1.09 -13.15 5.84
N ILE A 139 0.96 -13.25 4.52
CA ILE A 139 0.15 -14.26 3.84
C ILE A 139 1.04 -15.38 3.32
N TYR A 140 2.18 -15.03 2.71
CA TYR A 140 3.13 -15.96 2.10
C TYR A 140 4.60 -15.66 2.50
N TYR A 141 4.85 -15.25 3.75
CA TYR A 141 6.19 -14.88 4.23
C TYR A 141 6.80 -13.70 3.43
N GLU A 142 5.98 -12.76 3.01
CA GLU A 142 6.39 -11.63 2.18
C GLU A 142 7.15 -10.52 2.93
N SER A 143 7.13 -10.54 4.25
CA SER A 143 7.87 -9.56 5.05
C SER A 143 9.36 -9.76 4.96
N LEU A 144 10.09 -8.68 4.76
CA LEU A 144 11.54 -8.69 4.78
C LEU A 144 12.04 -8.88 6.22
N PRO A 145 13.13 -9.65 6.42
CA PRO A 145 13.75 -9.78 7.73
C PRO A 145 14.10 -8.40 8.29
N GLN A 146 13.80 -8.17 9.56
CA GLN A 146 14.30 -6.99 10.25
C GLN A 146 15.80 -7.19 10.45
N GLU A 147 16.61 -6.24 9.98
CA GLU A 147 18.03 -6.22 10.33
C GLU A 147 18.12 -6.00 11.84
N GLU A 148 18.57 -6.99 12.56
CA GLU A 148 18.94 -6.83 13.96
C GLU A 148 20.07 -5.78 14.03
N LYS A 149 19.83 -4.71 14.78
CA LYS A 149 20.83 -3.67 15.04
C LYS A 149 21.79 -4.15 16.11
#